data_6315aad98e237ee467ebda65b8c99e8f
#
_entry.id   6315aad98e237ee467ebda65b8c99e8f
#
_cell.length_a   1.000
_cell.length_b   1.000
_cell.length_c   1.000
_cell.angle_alpha   90.00
_cell.angle_beta   90.00
_cell.angle_gamma   90.00
#
_symmetry.space_group_name_H-M   'P 1'
#
loop_
_entity.id
_entity.type
_entity.pdbx_description
1 polymer ?
#
loop_
_entity_poly.entity_id
_entity_poly.type
_entity_poly.pdbx_seq_one_letter_code
_entity_poly.pdbx_strand_id
1 'polypeptide(L)'
;MNRSLLYPRATTTRRLIGLDGMWRFSFDPESKGVEAGWALDLPSSVSMPVPASFCDLFTDKASREYCGDFWYETSFFVPAEWSGWDIVLRFGSVTHRARVFVNGVEVAQHEGGILPFDATVTNIVRYNQFNKLSVLANNELSETMLPAGTTRTLADGRKIAAPYFDFYNYAGIHRPVWLMALPKERVLDYSTRYRLTETGAEIDYTVSTNGPHPVTVELYDGTTRVAESSGTTGTLVVKNAKLWNVHAAYLYDLVIRIHEGS
;
A
#
# COMPACT_ATOMS: atom_id res chain seq x y z
N MET A 1 -6.75 1.92 22.90
CA MET A 1 -6.11 2.44 21.68
C MET A 1 -6.47 1.54 20.51
N ASN A 2 -6.99 2.06 19.42
CA ASN A 2 -7.35 1.22 18.26
C ASN A 2 -6.06 0.80 17.54
N ARG A 3 -5.71 -0.49 17.60
CA ARG A 3 -4.44 -1.07 17.12
C ARG A 3 -4.50 -1.57 15.66
N SER A 4 -5.38 -1.02 14.82
CA SER A 4 -5.41 -1.41 13.41
C SER A 4 -4.10 -1.00 12.73
N LEU A 5 -3.26 -1.97 12.37
CA LEU A 5 -1.95 -1.77 11.72
C LEU A 5 -2.04 -1.81 10.18
N LEU A 6 -3.21 -2.12 9.62
CA LEU A 6 -3.40 -2.28 8.18
C LEU A 6 -3.44 -0.95 7.40
N TYR A 7 -3.81 0.14 8.07
CA TYR A 7 -3.98 1.45 7.45
C TYR A 7 -3.02 2.47 8.04
N PRO A 8 -2.51 3.41 7.24
CA PRO A 8 -1.67 4.48 7.73
C PRO A 8 -2.44 5.37 8.71
N ARG A 9 -1.73 6.00 9.64
CA ARG A 9 -2.31 6.90 10.64
C ARG A 9 -1.64 8.25 10.61
N ALA A 10 -2.44 9.30 10.75
CA ALA A 10 -1.93 10.62 11.04
C ALA A 10 -1.34 10.64 12.46
N THR A 11 -0.21 11.30 12.61
CA THR A 11 0.49 11.51 13.89
C THR A 11 1.02 12.94 13.93
N THR A 12 1.77 13.29 14.97
CA THR A 12 2.47 14.59 15.02
C THR A 12 3.51 14.72 13.90
N THR A 13 4.06 13.60 13.40
CA THR A 13 5.12 13.55 12.38
C THR A 13 4.68 12.91 11.07
N ARG A 14 3.39 12.63 10.87
CA ARG A 14 2.84 12.06 9.62
C ARG A 14 1.54 12.74 9.28
N ARG A 15 1.40 13.19 8.05
CA ARG A 15 0.17 13.77 7.53
C ARG A 15 -0.46 12.84 6.52
N LEU A 16 -1.78 12.76 6.52
CA LEU A 16 -2.55 11.91 5.61
C LEU A 16 -3.69 12.70 5.00
N ILE A 17 -3.91 12.52 3.70
CA ILE A 17 -5.10 12.96 2.99
C ILE A 17 -5.66 11.72 2.28
N GLY A 18 -6.94 11.39 2.54
CA GLY A 18 -7.64 10.35 1.79
C GLY A 18 -7.92 10.83 0.37
N LEU A 19 -7.70 9.98 -0.60
CA LEU A 19 -8.03 10.24 -2.02
C LEU A 19 -9.25 9.44 -2.47
N ASP A 20 -9.95 8.80 -1.54
CA ASP A 20 -11.19 8.08 -1.79
C ASP A 20 -12.26 9.03 -2.33
N GLY A 21 -13.12 8.53 -3.21
CA GLY A 21 -14.19 9.31 -3.81
C GLY A 21 -14.52 8.87 -5.23
N MET A 22 -15.08 9.78 -6.02
CA MET A 22 -15.43 9.51 -7.41
C MET A 22 -14.25 9.84 -8.32
N TRP A 23 -13.72 8.84 -8.99
CA TRP A 23 -12.64 8.97 -9.97
C TRP A 23 -13.21 8.81 -11.39
N ARG A 24 -12.50 9.31 -12.39
CA ARG A 24 -12.77 8.98 -13.80
C ARG A 24 -12.28 7.56 -14.06
N PHE A 25 -13.02 6.82 -14.90
CA PHE A 25 -12.70 5.41 -15.22
C PHE A 25 -12.95 5.14 -16.70
N SER A 26 -12.08 4.37 -17.33
CA SER A 26 -12.26 3.88 -18.70
C SER A 26 -11.62 2.50 -18.87
N PHE A 27 -12.29 1.61 -19.61
CA PHE A 27 -11.66 0.39 -20.11
C PHE A 27 -10.71 0.72 -21.26
N ASP A 28 -9.64 -0.08 -21.39
CA ASP A 28 -8.64 0.02 -22.47
C ASP A 28 -8.50 -1.35 -23.19
N PRO A 29 -9.50 -1.75 -23.98
CA PRO A 29 -9.55 -3.09 -24.55
C PRO A 29 -8.43 -3.36 -25.56
N GLU A 30 -7.84 -2.31 -26.13
CA GLU A 30 -6.74 -2.42 -27.08
C GLU A 30 -5.36 -2.27 -26.44
N SER A 31 -5.30 -1.99 -25.12
CA SER A 31 -4.07 -1.74 -24.34
C SER A 31 -3.20 -0.62 -24.94
N LYS A 32 -3.84 0.39 -25.51
CA LYS A 32 -3.19 1.53 -26.20
C LYS A 32 -3.12 2.80 -25.35
N GLY A 33 -3.73 2.82 -24.18
CA GLY A 33 -3.85 4.04 -23.36
C GLY A 33 -2.52 4.67 -23.01
N VAL A 34 -1.46 3.89 -22.81
CA VAL A 34 -0.12 4.43 -22.54
C VAL A 34 0.41 5.20 -23.78
N GLU A 35 0.34 4.59 -24.96
CA GLU A 35 0.79 5.22 -26.22
C GLU A 35 -0.07 6.42 -26.59
N ALA A 36 -1.37 6.37 -26.29
CA ALA A 36 -2.33 7.44 -26.52
C ALA A 36 -2.27 8.57 -25.49
N GLY A 37 -1.38 8.47 -24.48
CA GLY A 37 -1.17 9.54 -23.50
C GLY A 37 -2.25 9.64 -22.43
N TRP A 38 -3.01 8.58 -22.14
CA TRP A 38 -4.07 8.58 -21.13
C TRP A 38 -3.56 8.84 -19.71
N ALA A 39 -2.26 8.69 -19.49
CA ALA A 39 -1.64 9.10 -18.23
C ALA A 39 -1.73 10.62 -17.97
N LEU A 40 -1.87 11.42 -19.04
CA LEU A 40 -2.06 12.88 -18.97
C LEU A 40 -3.52 13.28 -19.09
N ASP A 41 -4.29 12.59 -19.92
CA ASP A 41 -5.70 12.92 -20.16
C ASP A 41 -6.47 11.65 -20.54
N LEU A 42 -7.26 11.16 -19.59
CA LEU A 42 -8.15 10.03 -19.81
C LEU A 42 -9.32 10.50 -20.70
N PRO A 43 -9.53 9.91 -21.89
CA PRO A 43 -10.53 10.39 -22.84
C PRO A 43 -11.96 10.14 -22.34
N SER A 44 -12.77 9.45 -23.07
CA SER A 44 -14.12 9.08 -22.63
C SER A 44 -14.08 8.28 -21.33
N SER A 45 -14.82 8.73 -20.31
CA SER A 45 -14.78 8.11 -18.98
C SER A 45 -16.14 8.16 -18.32
N VAL A 46 -16.36 7.21 -17.40
CA VAL A 46 -17.47 7.21 -16.45
C VAL A 46 -16.98 7.52 -15.05
N SER A 47 -17.86 7.92 -14.16
CA SER A 47 -17.52 8.09 -12.75
C SER A 47 -17.49 6.74 -12.03
N MET A 48 -16.42 6.45 -11.31
CA MET A 48 -16.19 5.21 -10.58
C MET A 48 -15.80 5.50 -9.14
N PRO A 49 -16.52 4.96 -8.14
CA PRO A 49 -16.10 5.11 -6.76
C PRO A 49 -14.78 4.37 -6.49
N VAL A 50 -13.95 4.98 -5.67
CA VAL A 50 -12.74 4.39 -5.09
C VAL A 50 -12.82 4.57 -3.58
N PRO A 51 -12.72 3.50 -2.78
CA PRO A 51 -12.49 2.11 -3.18
C PRO A 51 -13.77 1.42 -3.69
N ALA A 52 -13.63 0.62 -4.74
CA ALA A 52 -14.68 -0.31 -5.20
C ALA A 52 -14.14 -1.34 -6.22
N SER A 53 -14.95 -2.38 -6.48
CA SER A 53 -14.80 -3.24 -7.65
C SER A 53 -15.75 -2.77 -8.75
N PHE A 54 -15.26 -2.53 -9.95
CA PHE A 54 -16.14 -2.18 -11.07
C PHE A 54 -17.09 -3.33 -11.42
N CYS A 55 -16.72 -4.58 -11.14
CA CYS A 55 -17.54 -5.75 -11.38
C CYS A 55 -18.87 -5.73 -10.61
N ASP A 56 -18.92 -5.03 -9.46
CA ASP A 56 -20.15 -4.91 -8.65
C ASP A 56 -21.03 -3.73 -9.07
N LEU A 57 -20.50 -2.81 -9.87
CA LEU A 57 -21.14 -1.54 -10.19
C LEU A 57 -21.79 -1.52 -11.57
N PHE A 58 -21.17 -2.18 -12.56
CA PHE A 58 -21.78 -2.33 -13.87
C PHE A 58 -22.88 -3.41 -13.84
N THR A 59 -23.96 -3.17 -14.59
CA THR A 59 -25.09 -4.09 -14.68
C THR A 59 -25.02 -4.99 -15.92
N ASP A 60 -24.34 -4.54 -16.98
CA ASP A 60 -24.16 -5.31 -18.18
C ASP A 60 -23.04 -6.33 -18.05
N LYS A 61 -23.23 -7.48 -18.69
CA LYS A 61 -22.28 -8.61 -18.56
C LYS A 61 -20.90 -8.29 -19.12
N ALA A 62 -20.82 -7.53 -20.22
CA ALA A 62 -19.55 -7.25 -20.88
C ALA A 62 -18.61 -6.42 -19.98
N SER A 63 -19.16 -5.40 -19.32
CA SER A 63 -18.41 -4.56 -18.37
C SER A 63 -18.08 -5.32 -17.06
N ARG A 64 -19.04 -6.11 -16.54
CA ARG A 64 -18.82 -6.87 -15.29
C ARG A 64 -17.75 -7.94 -15.43
N GLU A 65 -17.68 -8.60 -16.58
CA GLU A 65 -16.74 -9.69 -16.87
C GLU A 65 -15.53 -9.20 -17.67
N TYR A 66 -15.33 -7.88 -17.77
CA TYR A 66 -14.20 -7.34 -18.51
C TYR A 66 -12.86 -7.85 -17.94
N CYS A 67 -11.99 -8.27 -18.85
CA CYS A 67 -10.66 -8.77 -18.52
C CYS A 67 -9.65 -8.10 -19.44
N GLY A 68 -8.69 -7.39 -18.86
CA GLY A 68 -7.68 -6.60 -19.57
C GLY A 68 -7.32 -5.32 -18.82
N ASP A 69 -6.85 -4.33 -19.57
CA ASP A 69 -6.40 -3.04 -19.06
C ASP A 69 -7.57 -2.08 -18.81
N PHE A 70 -7.50 -1.33 -17.73
CA PHE A 70 -8.45 -0.26 -17.41
C PHE A 70 -7.76 0.86 -16.63
N TRP A 71 -8.30 2.07 -16.75
CA TRP A 71 -7.69 3.27 -16.21
C TRP A 71 -8.58 3.96 -15.19
N TYR A 72 -7.93 4.49 -14.16
CA TYR A 72 -8.50 5.44 -13.21
C TYR A 72 -7.76 6.76 -13.30
N GLU A 73 -8.48 7.87 -13.11
CA GLU A 73 -7.90 9.21 -13.03
C GLU A 73 -8.59 10.04 -11.95
N THR A 74 -7.78 10.73 -11.14
CA THR A 74 -8.24 11.76 -10.22
C THR A 74 -7.20 12.86 -10.11
N SER A 75 -7.48 13.87 -9.28
CA SER A 75 -6.51 14.90 -8.93
C SER A 75 -6.40 15.04 -7.41
N PHE A 76 -5.23 15.42 -6.94
CA PHE A 76 -4.95 15.66 -5.53
C PHE A 76 -4.14 16.93 -5.34
N PHE A 77 -4.37 17.61 -4.23
CA PHE A 77 -3.66 18.82 -3.87
C PHE A 77 -2.54 18.52 -2.88
N VAL A 78 -1.35 19.10 -3.11
CA VAL A 78 -0.21 18.98 -2.18
C VAL A 78 0.00 20.34 -1.52
N PRO A 79 -0.25 20.47 -0.19
CA PRO A 79 -0.07 21.72 0.52
C PRO A 79 1.39 22.23 0.49
N ALA A 80 1.57 23.55 0.47
CA ALA A 80 2.90 24.16 0.44
C ALA A 80 3.75 23.81 1.67
N GLU A 81 3.10 23.68 2.84
CA GLU A 81 3.74 23.31 4.11
C GLU A 81 4.29 21.87 4.16
N TRP A 82 3.97 21.05 3.16
CA TRP A 82 4.57 19.72 2.99
C TRP A 82 5.90 19.75 2.23
N SER A 83 6.33 20.95 1.79
CA SER A 83 7.66 21.11 1.20
C SER A 83 8.74 20.69 2.20
N GLY A 84 9.69 19.89 1.74
CA GLY A 84 10.72 19.33 2.61
C GLY A 84 10.39 17.98 3.24
N TRP A 85 9.16 17.49 3.09
CA TRP A 85 8.75 16.13 3.48
C TRP A 85 8.87 15.16 2.31
N ASP A 86 8.90 13.86 2.60
CA ASP A 86 8.71 12.84 1.57
C ASP A 86 7.22 12.68 1.29
N ILE A 87 6.84 12.86 0.03
CA ILE A 87 5.45 12.70 -0.41
C ILE A 87 5.30 11.32 -1.03
N VAL A 88 4.33 10.58 -0.50
CA VAL A 88 4.10 9.17 -0.87
C VAL A 88 2.61 8.96 -1.14
N LEU A 89 2.30 8.31 -2.24
CA LEU A 89 0.98 7.74 -2.52
C LEU A 89 0.99 6.29 -2.02
N ARG A 90 0.00 5.94 -1.19
CA ARG A 90 -0.20 4.57 -0.73
C ARG A 90 -1.52 4.03 -1.23
N PHE A 91 -1.44 2.92 -1.94
CA PHE A 91 -2.60 2.15 -2.39
C PHE A 91 -2.80 0.97 -1.46
N GLY A 92 -4.00 0.82 -0.91
CA GLY A 92 -4.33 -0.33 -0.07
C GLY A 92 -4.45 -1.63 -0.86
N SER A 93 -4.87 -1.54 -2.13
CA SER A 93 -4.99 -2.68 -3.04
C SER A 93 -5.38 -2.18 -4.45
N VAL A 94 -4.78 -2.72 -5.48
CA VAL A 94 -5.17 -2.56 -6.89
C VAL A 94 -5.08 -3.92 -7.58
N THR A 95 -6.15 -4.39 -8.19
CA THR A 95 -6.24 -5.75 -8.73
C THR A 95 -5.99 -5.77 -10.23
N HIS A 96 -5.00 -6.52 -10.73
CA HIS A 96 -3.98 -7.31 -10.03
C HIS A 96 -2.61 -6.72 -10.25
N ARG A 97 -2.41 -6.01 -11.36
CA ARG A 97 -1.21 -5.24 -11.70
C ARG A 97 -1.58 -3.78 -11.78
N ALA A 98 -0.65 -2.93 -11.38
CA ALA A 98 -0.84 -1.48 -11.45
C ALA A 98 0.40 -0.80 -12.00
N ARG A 99 0.18 0.23 -12.82
CA ARG A 99 1.16 1.27 -13.15
C ARG A 99 0.59 2.62 -12.72
N VAL A 100 1.34 3.35 -11.94
CA VAL A 100 0.89 4.61 -11.34
C VAL A 100 1.63 5.76 -12.00
N PHE A 101 0.88 6.80 -12.40
CA PHE A 101 1.42 7.98 -13.05
C PHE A 101 1.01 9.23 -12.28
N VAL A 102 1.94 10.13 -12.05
CA VAL A 102 1.69 11.47 -11.50
C VAL A 102 2.14 12.51 -12.49
N ASN A 103 1.23 13.41 -12.89
CA ASN A 103 1.46 14.43 -13.90
C ASN A 103 2.01 13.85 -15.23
N GLY A 104 1.58 12.63 -15.60
CA GLY A 104 2.00 11.90 -16.79
C GLY A 104 3.33 11.13 -16.65
N VAL A 105 4.01 11.24 -15.51
CA VAL A 105 5.27 10.52 -15.25
C VAL A 105 4.96 9.24 -14.47
N GLU A 106 5.43 8.09 -14.95
CA GLU A 106 5.32 6.81 -14.23
C GLU A 106 6.18 6.82 -12.97
N VAL A 107 5.56 6.53 -11.82
CA VAL A 107 6.20 6.62 -10.50
C VAL A 107 6.26 5.28 -9.76
N ALA A 108 5.44 4.31 -10.15
CA ALA A 108 5.47 2.96 -9.57
C ALA A 108 4.83 1.92 -10.50
N GLN A 109 5.29 0.68 -10.36
CA GLN A 109 4.65 -0.53 -10.85
C GLN A 109 4.44 -1.49 -9.69
N HIS A 110 3.34 -2.24 -9.71
CA HIS A 110 3.04 -3.23 -8.68
C HIS A 110 2.33 -4.44 -9.27
N GLU A 111 2.67 -5.63 -8.77
CA GLU A 111 1.94 -6.88 -9.00
C GLU A 111 1.61 -7.50 -7.65
N GLY A 112 0.33 -7.79 -7.41
CA GLY A 112 -0.15 -8.33 -6.14
C GLY A 112 -1.44 -7.65 -5.69
N GLY A 113 -2.57 -8.09 -6.26
CA GLY A 113 -3.87 -7.42 -6.18
C GLY A 113 -4.47 -7.20 -4.80
N ILE A 114 -3.97 -7.85 -3.75
CA ILE A 114 -4.49 -7.76 -2.38
C ILE A 114 -3.48 -7.16 -1.38
N LEU A 115 -2.26 -6.88 -1.82
CA LEU A 115 -1.22 -6.28 -1.01
C LEU A 115 -1.16 -4.77 -1.21
N PRO A 116 -0.89 -3.99 -0.14
CA PRO A 116 -0.65 -2.56 -0.27
C PRO A 116 0.73 -2.29 -0.87
N PHE A 117 0.84 -1.15 -1.57
CA PHE A 117 2.12 -0.66 -2.07
C PHE A 117 2.19 0.87 -2.03
N ASP A 118 3.40 1.37 -2.07
CA ASP A 118 3.71 2.79 -1.98
C ASP A 118 4.40 3.29 -3.27
N ALA A 119 4.10 4.53 -3.66
CA ALA A 119 4.77 5.26 -4.72
C ALA A 119 5.33 6.58 -4.17
N THR A 120 6.66 6.72 -4.14
CA THR A 120 7.28 7.99 -3.75
C THR A 120 7.18 8.99 -4.88
N VAL A 121 6.61 10.16 -4.60
CA VAL A 121 6.31 11.19 -5.60
C VAL A 121 6.91 12.56 -5.27
N THR A 122 7.76 12.64 -4.26
CA THR A 122 8.38 13.88 -3.72
C THR A 122 8.94 14.78 -4.82
N ASN A 123 9.64 14.22 -5.81
CA ASN A 123 10.31 14.98 -6.86
C ASN A 123 9.42 15.28 -8.08
N ILE A 124 8.18 14.77 -8.09
CA ILE A 124 7.26 14.88 -9.24
C ILE A 124 6.09 15.81 -8.93
N VAL A 125 5.68 15.88 -7.65
CA VAL A 125 4.55 16.71 -7.25
C VAL A 125 4.85 18.21 -7.34
N ARG A 126 3.82 18.95 -7.64
CA ARG A 126 3.78 20.41 -7.62
C ARG A 126 3.14 20.86 -6.33
N TYR A 127 3.88 21.56 -5.49
CA TYR A 127 3.38 22.08 -4.21
C TYR A 127 2.45 23.27 -4.43
N ASN A 128 1.46 23.43 -3.55
CA ASN A 128 0.41 24.43 -3.60
C ASN A 128 -0.40 24.41 -4.91
N GLN A 129 -0.52 23.23 -5.50
CA GLN A 129 -1.21 22.99 -6.77
C GLN A 129 -1.90 21.64 -6.78
N PHE A 130 -2.87 21.49 -7.68
CA PHE A 130 -3.40 20.17 -8.00
C PHE A 130 -2.42 19.40 -8.89
N ASN A 131 -2.31 18.13 -8.59
CA ASN A 131 -1.54 17.14 -9.34
C ASN A 131 -2.50 16.09 -9.88
N LYS A 132 -2.26 15.63 -11.09
CA LYS A 132 -3.04 14.56 -11.71
C LYS A 132 -2.47 13.21 -11.26
N LEU A 133 -3.34 12.30 -10.87
CA LEU A 133 -3.04 10.90 -10.58
C LEU A 133 -3.78 10.02 -11.58
N SER A 134 -3.06 9.21 -12.33
CA SER A 134 -3.62 8.21 -13.22
C SER A 134 -3.08 6.83 -12.87
N VAL A 135 -3.95 5.84 -12.90
CA VAL A 135 -3.60 4.44 -12.58
C VAL A 135 -4.08 3.56 -13.72
N LEU A 136 -3.16 2.94 -14.43
CA LEU A 136 -3.43 1.81 -15.31
C LEU A 136 -3.43 0.55 -14.45
N ALA A 137 -4.54 -0.17 -14.45
CA ALA A 137 -4.65 -1.46 -13.80
C ALA A 137 -5.00 -2.55 -14.81
N ASN A 138 -4.66 -3.80 -14.48
CA ASN A 138 -4.92 -4.97 -15.31
C ASN A 138 -5.37 -6.12 -14.43
N ASN A 139 -6.50 -6.77 -14.78
CA ASN A 139 -7.08 -7.88 -14.02
C ASN A 139 -6.90 -9.26 -14.65
N GLU A 140 -6.03 -9.39 -15.63
CA GLU A 140 -5.68 -10.69 -16.20
C GLU A 140 -5.04 -11.59 -15.16
N LEU A 141 -5.46 -12.84 -15.11
CA LEU A 141 -4.91 -13.84 -14.19
C LEU A 141 -3.71 -14.56 -14.79
N SER A 142 -2.82 -15.00 -13.91
CA SER A 142 -1.70 -15.89 -14.22
C SER A 142 -1.51 -16.92 -13.10
N GLU A 143 -0.64 -17.90 -13.31
CA GLU A 143 -0.30 -18.92 -12.31
C GLU A 143 0.47 -18.35 -11.12
N THR A 144 1.11 -17.21 -11.28
CA THR A 144 1.91 -16.54 -10.23
C THR A 144 1.12 -15.52 -9.41
N MET A 145 -0.17 -15.34 -9.71
CA MET A 145 -1.04 -14.40 -9.00
C MET A 145 -1.85 -15.06 -7.89
N LEU A 146 -2.47 -14.22 -7.09
CA LEU A 146 -3.45 -14.64 -6.10
C LEU A 146 -4.77 -13.85 -6.33
N PRO A 147 -5.87 -14.51 -6.76
CA PRO A 147 -6.00 -15.95 -7.03
C PRO A 147 -5.21 -16.42 -8.27
N ALA A 148 -4.67 -17.63 -8.21
CA ALA A 148 -4.05 -18.24 -9.38
C ALA A 148 -5.11 -18.63 -10.43
N GLY A 149 -4.77 -18.47 -11.70
CA GLY A 149 -5.66 -18.75 -12.79
C GLY A 149 -4.98 -18.56 -14.15
N THR A 150 -5.80 -18.55 -15.19
CA THR A 150 -5.35 -18.23 -16.55
C THR A 150 -6.27 -17.17 -17.16
N THR A 151 -5.76 -16.47 -18.14
CA THR A 151 -6.54 -15.60 -19.02
C THR A 151 -6.68 -16.29 -20.37
N ARG A 152 -7.92 -16.43 -20.85
CA ARG A 152 -8.23 -17.05 -22.15
C ARG A 152 -8.76 -16.00 -23.11
N THR A 153 -8.27 -16.02 -24.34
CA THR A 153 -8.82 -15.19 -25.43
C THR A 153 -9.88 -15.99 -26.19
N LEU A 154 -11.06 -15.42 -26.33
CA LEU A 154 -12.15 -15.98 -27.08
C LEU A 154 -11.96 -15.74 -28.59
N ALA A 155 -12.76 -16.43 -29.44
CA ALA A 155 -12.68 -16.28 -30.90
C ALA A 155 -13.04 -14.86 -31.38
N ASP A 156 -13.78 -14.10 -30.60
CA ASP A 156 -14.12 -12.69 -30.88
C ASP A 156 -13.06 -11.69 -30.37
N GLY A 157 -11.94 -12.17 -29.84
CA GLY A 157 -10.84 -11.36 -29.31
C GLY A 157 -11.00 -10.92 -27.84
N ARG A 158 -12.18 -11.11 -27.23
CA ARG A 158 -12.36 -10.80 -25.81
C ARG A 158 -11.56 -11.73 -24.92
N LYS A 159 -11.07 -11.21 -23.82
CA LYS A 159 -10.39 -12.00 -22.80
C LYS A 159 -11.36 -12.33 -21.66
N ILE A 160 -11.19 -13.51 -21.08
CA ILE A 160 -11.91 -13.93 -19.87
C ILE A 160 -10.93 -14.46 -18.83
N ALA A 161 -11.13 -14.09 -17.58
CA ALA A 161 -10.42 -14.65 -16.45
C ALA A 161 -10.96 -16.05 -16.12
N ALA A 162 -10.08 -17.02 -15.92
CA ALA A 162 -10.40 -18.39 -15.56
C ALA A 162 -9.60 -18.79 -14.31
N PRO A 163 -10.10 -18.49 -13.10
CA PRO A 163 -9.46 -18.91 -11.86
C PRO A 163 -9.48 -20.42 -11.70
N TYR A 164 -8.49 -20.98 -10.97
CA TYR A 164 -8.37 -22.43 -10.80
C TYR A 164 -9.30 -23.01 -9.72
N PHE A 165 -9.99 -22.14 -8.96
CA PHE A 165 -10.93 -22.53 -7.92
C PHE A 165 -12.12 -21.57 -7.90
N ASP A 166 -13.11 -21.87 -7.09
CA ASP A 166 -14.33 -21.08 -6.98
C ASP A 166 -14.06 -19.69 -6.40
N PHE A 167 -13.74 -18.76 -7.29
CA PHE A 167 -13.40 -17.38 -6.98
C PHE A 167 -13.85 -16.46 -8.12
N TYR A 168 -14.59 -15.40 -7.78
CA TYR A 168 -14.89 -14.36 -8.75
C TYR A 168 -13.74 -13.36 -8.82
N ASN A 169 -13.31 -13.02 -10.05
CA ASN A 169 -12.21 -12.10 -10.28
C ASN A 169 -12.65 -10.64 -10.14
N TYR A 170 -12.92 -10.21 -8.90
CA TYR A 170 -13.20 -8.82 -8.60
C TYR A 170 -12.02 -7.94 -8.99
N ALA A 171 -12.31 -6.82 -9.68
CA ALA A 171 -11.27 -5.96 -10.21
C ALA A 171 -11.51 -4.48 -9.94
N GLY A 172 -10.43 -3.74 -9.70
CA GLY A 172 -10.47 -2.32 -9.39
C GLY A 172 -9.50 -1.90 -8.30
N ILE A 173 -9.68 -0.69 -7.80
CA ILE A 173 -9.01 -0.19 -6.61
C ILE A 173 -9.91 -0.50 -5.41
N HIS A 174 -9.66 -1.63 -4.74
CA HIS A 174 -10.60 -2.18 -3.74
C HIS A 174 -10.42 -1.60 -2.34
N ARG A 175 -9.30 -0.96 -2.06
CA ARG A 175 -9.00 -0.38 -0.75
C ARG A 175 -8.63 1.07 -0.89
N PRO A 176 -8.72 1.83 0.21
CA PRO A 176 -8.43 3.25 0.22
C PRO A 176 -7.08 3.62 -0.37
N VAL A 177 -7.04 4.84 -0.92
CA VAL A 177 -5.81 5.47 -1.45
C VAL A 177 -5.50 6.70 -0.60
N TRP A 178 -4.25 6.84 -0.20
CA TRP A 178 -3.79 7.97 0.61
C TRP A 178 -2.64 8.71 -0.03
N LEU A 179 -2.68 10.02 0.13
CA LEU A 179 -1.50 10.87 0.00
C LEU A 179 -0.91 11.07 1.40
N MET A 180 0.36 10.77 1.55
CA MET A 180 1.08 10.87 2.83
C MET A 180 2.22 11.87 2.71
N ALA A 181 2.41 12.69 3.77
CA ALA A 181 3.66 13.39 4.00
C ALA A 181 4.36 12.73 5.18
N LEU A 182 5.56 12.25 4.95
CA LEU A 182 6.40 11.50 5.89
C LEU A 182 7.66 12.31 6.20
N PRO A 183 8.18 12.26 7.44
CA PRO A 183 9.46 12.89 7.75
C PRO A 183 10.56 12.26 6.90
N LYS A 184 11.56 13.06 6.52
CA LYS A 184 12.70 12.54 5.77
C LYS A 184 13.45 11.48 6.57
N GLU A 185 13.64 11.73 7.85
CA GLU A 185 14.26 10.78 8.77
C GLU A 185 13.18 9.92 9.42
N ARG A 186 13.24 8.61 9.19
CA ARG A 186 12.25 7.67 9.70
C ARG A 186 12.76 6.24 9.73
N VAL A 187 12.10 5.43 10.52
CA VAL A 187 12.17 3.97 10.40
C VAL A 187 11.46 3.58 9.10
N LEU A 188 12.15 2.83 8.23
CA LEU A 188 11.61 2.30 6.98
C LEU A 188 10.95 0.96 7.19
N ASP A 189 11.63 0.06 7.94
CA ASP A 189 11.17 -1.29 8.19
C ASP A 189 11.80 -1.84 9.47
N TYR A 190 11.20 -2.87 10.03
CA TYR A 190 11.77 -3.64 11.13
C TYR A 190 11.35 -5.11 11.05
N SER A 191 12.19 -5.97 11.56
CA SER A 191 11.86 -7.38 11.76
C SER A 191 12.23 -7.83 13.16
N THR A 192 11.48 -8.81 13.69
CA THR A 192 11.74 -9.42 14.98
C THR A 192 11.65 -10.94 14.85
N ARG A 193 12.54 -11.63 15.60
CA ARG A 193 12.47 -13.07 15.82
C ARG A 193 12.62 -13.34 17.29
N TYR A 194 11.79 -14.20 17.86
CA TYR A 194 11.88 -14.54 19.28
C TYR A 194 12.24 -16.01 19.46
N ARG A 195 12.89 -16.29 20.56
CA ARG A 195 13.09 -17.64 21.09
C ARG A 195 12.76 -17.66 22.58
N LEU A 196 12.13 -18.71 23.02
CA LEU A 196 11.85 -18.93 24.44
C LEU A 196 13.07 -19.51 25.12
N THR A 197 13.31 -19.07 26.36
CA THR A 197 14.37 -19.57 27.24
C THR A 197 13.75 -20.15 28.53
N GLU A 198 14.52 -20.84 29.33
CA GLU A 198 14.06 -21.36 30.62
C GLU A 198 13.53 -20.27 31.56
N THR A 199 14.04 -19.05 31.44
CA THR A 199 13.72 -17.94 32.34
C THR A 199 12.90 -16.82 31.68
N GLY A 200 12.50 -16.96 30.41
CA GLY A 200 11.73 -15.94 29.70
C GLY A 200 11.82 -16.02 28.17
N ALA A 201 12.16 -14.93 27.51
CA ALA A 201 12.29 -14.86 26.07
C ALA A 201 13.42 -13.91 25.65
N GLU A 202 14.01 -14.20 24.50
CA GLU A 202 14.93 -13.33 23.79
C GLU A 202 14.32 -12.95 22.44
N ILE A 203 14.43 -11.66 22.07
CA ILE A 203 13.86 -11.10 20.85
C ILE A 203 14.98 -10.43 20.07
N ASP A 204 15.44 -11.11 19.02
CA ASP A 204 16.37 -10.50 18.08
C ASP A 204 15.60 -9.54 17.18
N TYR A 205 16.17 -8.37 16.93
CA TYR A 205 15.55 -7.38 16.05
C TYR A 205 16.55 -6.83 15.01
N THR A 206 15.98 -6.39 13.90
CA THR A 206 16.66 -5.59 12.89
C THR A 206 15.77 -4.41 12.53
N VAL A 207 16.34 -3.21 12.48
CA VAL A 207 15.66 -1.96 12.10
C VAL A 207 16.36 -1.35 10.91
N SER A 208 15.60 -0.97 9.89
CA SER A 208 16.08 -0.22 8.74
C SER A 208 15.63 1.24 8.84
N THR A 209 16.55 2.16 8.64
CA THR A 209 16.31 3.61 8.60
C THR A 209 16.77 4.19 7.27
N ASN A 210 16.28 5.35 6.90
CA ASN A 210 16.69 6.03 5.66
C ASN A 210 17.98 6.89 5.81
N GLY A 211 18.79 6.61 6.83
CA GLY A 211 20.06 7.26 7.08
C GLY A 211 20.76 6.63 8.30
N PRO A 212 21.99 7.05 8.61
CA PRO A 212 22.76 6.53 9.75
C PRO A 212 22.29 7.17 11.07
N HIS A 213 21.06 6.89 11.49
CA HIS A 213 20.49 7.44 12.74
C HIS A 213 20.76 6.50 13.91
N PRO A 214 21.09 7.03 15.10
CA PRO A 214 21.09 6.24 16.33
C PRO A 214 19.68 5.70 16.60
N VAL A 215 19.58 4.40 16.89
CA VAL A 215 18.32 3.71 17.16
C VAL A 215 18.29 3.18 18.57
N THR A 216 17.17 3.35 19.25
CA THR A 216 16.85 2.67 20.51
C THR A 216 15.59 1.84 20.31
N VAL A 217 15.62 0.60 20.77
CA VAL A 217 14.49 -0.33 20.72
C VAL A 217 14.11 -0.70 22.14
N GLU A 218 12.87 -0.42 22.52
CA GLU A 218 12.33 -0.62 23.85
C GLU A 218 11.13 -1.57 23.80
N LEU A 219 10.98 -2.42 24.79
CA LEU A 219 9.83 -3.28 24.94
C LEU A 219 9.09 -2.93 26.23
N TYR A 220 7.77 -2.81 26.13
CA TYR A 220 6.90 -2.44 27.24
C TYR A 220 5.86 -3.52 27.55
N ASP A 221 5.66 -3.77 28.85
CA ASP A 221 4.53 -4.48 29.42
C ASP A 221 3.55 -3.43 29.98
N GLY A 222 2.55 -3.05 29.22
CA GLY A 222 1.69 -1.93 29.52
C GLY A 222 2.48 -0.60 29.55
N THR A 223 2.68 -0.03 30.72
CA THR A 223 3.46 1.22 30.90
C THR A 223 4.88 0.97 31.41
N THR A 224 5.23 -0.28 31.72
CA THR A 224 6.52 -0.64 32.30
C THR A 224 7.49 -1.06 31.19
N ARG A 225 8.64 -0.40 31.08
CA ARG A 225 9.70 -0.84 30.18
C ARG A 225 10.37 -2.09 30.77
N VAL A 226 10.32 -3.19 30.04
CA VAL A 226 10.85 -4.51 30.46
C VAL A 226 12.17 -4.87 29.80
N ALA A 227 12.48 -4.27 28.64
CA ALA A 227 13.78 -4.44 28.00
C ALA A 227 14.10 -3.22 27.12
N GLU A 228 15.41 -3.00 26.89
CA GLU A 228 15.93 -1.95 26.03
C GLU A 228 17.23 -2.40 25.36
N SER A 229 17.44 -1.96 24.14
CA SER A 229 18.69 -2.19 23.39
C SER A 229 18.92 -1.02 22.43
N SER A 230 20.19 -0.73 22.09
CA SER A 230 20.57 0.33 21.16
C SER A 230 21.21 -0.27 19.90
N GLY A 231 21.02 0.43 18.78
CA GLY A 231 21.54 0.02 17.48
C GLY A 231 20.44 -0.48 16.54
N THR A 232 20.81 -0.62 15.27
CA THR A 232 19.90 -1.11 14.22
C THR A 232 19.70 -2.62 14.27
N THR A 233 20.51 -3.34 15.01
CA THR A 233 20.39 -4.77 15.31
C THR A 233 20.70 -5.02 16.77
N GLY A 234 20.04 -5.99 17.37
CA GLY A 234 20.28 -6.33 18.76
C GLY A 234 19.33 -7.40 19.26
N THR A 235 19.43 -7.69 20.56
CA THR A 235 18.58 -8.67 21.26
C THR A 235 18.00 -8.00 22.51
N LEU A 236 16.67 -8.10 22.68
CA LEU A 236 15.95 -7.75 23.89
C LEU A 236 15.76 -9.01 24.74
N VAL A 237 16.09 -8.95 26.01
CA VAL A 237 15.94 -10.08 26.96
C VAL A 237 14.79 -9.76 27.93
N VAL A 238 13.78 -10.61 27.94
CA VAL A 238 12.60 -10.47 28.79
C VAL A 238 12.54 -11.62 29.78
N LYS A 239 12.77 -11.32 31.06
CA LYS A 239 12.63 -12.30 32.14
C LYS A 239 11.16 -12.54 32.46
N ASN A 240 10.80 -13.79 32.74
CA ASN A 240 9.42 -14.18 33.07
C ASN A 240 8.38 -13.69 32.04
N ALA A 241 8.71 -13.85 30.75
CA ALA A 241 7.86 -13.39 29.66
C ALA A 241 6.46 -14.01 29.74
N LYS A 242 5.43 -13.16 29.64
CA LYS A 242 4.04 -13.59 29.50
C LYS A 242 3.80 -13.97 28.04
N LEU A 243 3.36 -15.20 27.82
CA LEU A 243 3.20 -15.74 26.48
C LEU A 243 1.77 -15.53 25.97
N TRP A 244 1.67 -15.27 24.68
CA TRP A 244 0.38 -15.28 23.99
C TRP A 244 -0.17 -16.72 23.92
N ASN A 245 -1.47 -16.86 24.13
CA ASN A 245 -2.20 -18.09 23.82
C ASN A 245 -3.63 -17.75 23.38
N VAL A 246 -4.37 -18.74 22.86
CA VAL A 246 -5.72 -18.55 22.29
C VAL A 246 -6.76 -18.04 23.31
N HIS A 247 -6.54 -18.23 24.61
CA HIS A 247 -7.42 -17.78 25.67
C HIS A 247 -6.92 -16.48 26.33
N ALA A 248 -5.65 -16.14 26.13
CA ALA A 248 -5.02 -14.94 26.67
C ALA A 248 -4.05 -14.35 25.63
N ALA A 249 -4.58 -13.54 24.73
CA ALA A 249 -3.83 -12.87 23.66
C ALA A 249 -2.96 -11.74 24.24
N TYR A 250 -1.95 -12.11 25.03
CA TYR A 250 -1.06 -11.15 25.67
C TYR A 250 -0.06 -10.57 24.67
N LEU A 251 0.05 -9.24 24.65
CA LEU A 251 0.94 -8.52 23.74
C LEU A 251 1.80 -7.53 24.51
N TYR A 252 3.05 -7.40 24.07
CA TYR A 252 3.96 -6.34 24.46
C TYR A 252 3.93 -5.23 23.42
N ASP A 253 4.26 -4.01 23.82
CA ASP A 253 4.44 -2.88 22.89
C ASP A 253 5.93 -2.72 22.59
N LEU A 254 6.31 -2.89 21.31
CA LEU A 254 7.65 -2.59 20.81
C LEU A 254 7.69 -1.14 20.36
N VAL A 255 8.62 -0.37 20.91
CA VAL A 255 8.84 1.04 20.58
C VAL A 255 10.21 1.20 19.97
N ILE A 256 10.25 1.67 18.74
CA ILE A 256 11.49 1.97 18.02
C ILE A 256 11.62 3.49 17.91
N ARG A 257 12.74 4.03 18.40
CA ARG A 257 13.05 5.46 18.32
C ARG A 257 14.30 5.68 17.49
N ILE A 258 14.24 6.66 16.62
CA ILE A 258 15.42 7.24 15.98
C ILE A 258 15.72 8.56 16.67
N HIS A 259 16.99 8.85 16.83
CA HIS A 259 17.47 10.09 17.45
C HIS A 259 18.16 10.94 16.39
N GLU A 260 18.03 12.26 16.51
CA GLU A 260 18.80 13.16 15.67
C GLU A 260 20.29 12.87 15.86
N GLY A 261 21.03 12.76 14.75
CA GLY A 261 22.47 12.62 14.77
C GLY A 261 23.08 13.91 15.34
N SER A 262 24.02 13.75 16.25
CA SER A 262 24.81 14.86 16.80
C SER A 262 25.77 15.43 15.77
#